data_3cc7b33ad3deb303381ef6ee518a8d88
#
_entry.id   3cc7b33ad3deb303381ef6ee518a8d88
#
_cell.length_a   1.000
_cell.length_b   1.000
_cell.length_c   1.000
_cell.angle_alpha   90.00
_cell.angle_beta   90.00
_cell.angle_gamma   90.00
#
_symmetry.space_group_name_H-M   'P 1'
#
loop_
_entity.id
_entity.type
_entity.pdbx_description
1 polymer ?
#
loop_
_entity_poly.entity_id
_entity_poly.type
_entity_poly.pdbx_seq_one_letter_code
_entity_poly.pdbx_strand_id
1 'polypeptide(L)'
;LWLLQSCSGVGTQSDFQELPEAGWPLRTPVRFSLSVKDSLLDQSLWIALRHDQDYPFSNIFLITTLSHPNGSVITDTLSYDLAAADGQWLGSGNGIITHQLPFKKGVSFDSTKPYELSIYQAVRSLGSQEGMAFLPGVLSVGYLLEKTTSNPK
;
A
#
# COMPACT_ATOMS: atom_id res chain seq x y z
N LEU A 1 22.78 30.25 1.08
CA LEU A 1 22.66 28.83 0.73
C LEU A 1 21.85 28.13 1.82
N TRP A 2 20.57 27.89 1.58
CA TRP A 2 19.69 27.22 2.53
C TRP A 2 19.73 25.71 2.24
N LEU A 3 20.38 24.97 3.11
CA LEU A 3 20.33 23.52 3.11
C LEU A 3 18.98 23.11 3.70
N LEU A 4 18.06 22.68 2.84
CA LEU A 4 16.87 21.94 3.25
C LEU A 4 17.34 20.58 3.76
N GLN A 5 17.52 20.46 5.08
CA GLN A 5 17.64 19.17 5.73
C GLN A 5 16.28 18.48 5.65
N SER A 6 16.16 17.55 4.71
CA SER A 6 15.09 16.57 4.71
C SER A 6 15.27 15.72 5.97
N CYS A 7 14.44 15.94 6.98
CA CYS A 7 14.26 15.01 8.09
C CYS A 7 13.56 13.76 7.58
N SER A 8 14.29 12.84 6.95
CA SER A 8 13.86 11.46 6.86
C SER A 8 14.01 10.86 8.25
N GLY A 9 12.88 10.60 8.91
CA GLY A 9 12.86 9.89 10.19
C GLY A 9 13.67 8.61 10.07
N VAL A 10 14.60 8.41 11.00
CA VAL A 10 15.51 7.27 11.02
C VAL A 10 14.67 5.98 11.00
N GLY A 11 14.70 5.21 9.90
CA GLY A 11 14.11 3.89 9.77
C GLY A 11 12.74 3.80 9.10
N THR A 12 12.26 4.87 8.46
CA THR A 12 11.03 4.85 7.66
C THR A 12 11.36 5.01 6.18
N GLN A 13 10.79 4.14 5.34
CA GLN A 13 10.90 4.20 3.89
C GLN A 13 9.49 4.17 3.28
N SER A 14 9.24 5.01 2.31
CA SER A 14 7.96 5.05 1.60
C SER A 14 8.15 5.47 0.15
N ASP A 15 7.26 5.01 -0.71
CA ASP A 15 7.17 5.42 -2.10
C ASP A 15 5.72 5.31 -2.58
N PHE A 16 5.35 6.11 -3.58
CA PHE A 16 4.03 6.14 -4.18
C PHE A 16 4.12 6.12 -5.69
N GLN A 17 3.18 5.45 -6.32
CA GLN A 17 2.97 5.47 -7.77
C GLN A 17 1.62 6.11 -8.07
N GLU A 18 1.65 7.16 -8.90
CA GLU A 18 0.43 7.80 -9.39
C GLU A 18 -0.29 6.89 -10.38
N LEU A 19 -1.61 6.91 -10.33
CA LEU A 19 -2.47 6.12 -11.20
C LEU A 19 -3.06 6.98 -12.33
N PRO A 20 -3.47 6.37 -13.46
CA PRO A 20 -4.12 7.08 -14.54
C PRO A 20 -5.41 7.78 -14.09
N GLU A 21 -5.73 8.93 -14.68
CA GLU A 21 -6.98 9.67 -14.41
C GLU A 21 -8.23 8.83 -14.68
N ALA A 22 -8.18 7.91 -15.67
CA ALA A 22 -9.27 6.98 -15.97
C ALA A 22 -9.55 5.95 -14.88
N GLY A 23 -8.68 5.84 -13.89
CA GLY A 23 -8.77 4.87 -12.79
C GLY A 23 -7.67 3.82 -12.81
N TRP A 24 -7.66 2.99 -11.80
CA TRP A 24 -6.67 1.92 -11.66
C TRP A 24 -7.04 0.71 -12.54
N PRO A 25 -6.25 0.39 -13.57
CA PRO A 25 -6.56 -0.73 -14.46
C PRO A 25 -6.49 -2.09 -13.73
N LEU A 26 -7.44 -2.97 -14.02
CA LEU A 26 -7.61 -4.25 -13.33
C LEU A 26 -6.36 -5.16 -13.40
N ARG A 27 -5.65 -5.13 -14.52
CA ARG A 27 -4.50 -6.03 -14.73
C ARG A 27 -3.14 -5.35 -14.71
N THR A 28 -3.13 -4.11 -14.26
CA THR A 28 -1.91 -3.30 -14.19
C THR A 28 -1.54 -3.08 -12.73
N PRO A 29 -0.56 -3.82 -12.19
CA PRO A 29 -0.13 -3.62 -10.82
C PRO A 29 0.67 -2.34 -10.65
N VAL A 30 0.65 -1.78 -9.47
CA VAL A 30 1.72 -0.91 -9.01
C VAL A 30 2.86 -1.79 -8.47
N ARG A 31 4.10 -1.40 -8.76
CA ARG A 31 5.28 -2.21 -8.42
C ARG A 31 6.32 -1.36 -7.71
N PHE A 32 6.91 -1.96 -6.68
CA PHE A 32 7.95 -1.34 -5.87
C PHE A 32 9.08 -2.32 -5.64
N SER A 33 10.30 -1.81 -5.68
CA SER A 33 11.50 -2.52 -5.25
C SER A 33 11.84 -2.06 -3.82
N LEU A 34 11.82 -3.00 -2.87
CA LEU A 34 12.05 -2.72 -1.46
C LEU A 34 13.48 -3.11 -1.09
N SER A 35 14.31 -2.10 -0.85
CA SER A 35 15.67 -2.29 -0.35
C SER A 35 15.71 -1.90 1.13
N VAL A 36 15.91 -2.87 2.01
CA VAL A 36 15.93 -2.65 3.45
C VAL A 36 17.36 -2.45 3.91
N LYS A 37 17.65 -1.26 4.46
CA LYS A 37 19.02 -0.89 4.88
C LYS A 37 19.44 -1.50 6.20
N ASP A 38 18.51 -1.96 7.02
CA ASP A 38 18.77 -2.50 8.35
C ASP A 38 17.97 -3.80 8.53
N SER A 39 18.60 -4.92 8.17
CA SER A 39 17.99 -6.26 8.22
C SER A 39 17.91 -6.85 9.62
N LEU A 40 18.53 -6.23 10.62
CA LEU A 40 18.57 -6.76 11.98
C LEU A 40 17.32 -6.45 12.79
N LEU A 41 16.46 -5.55 12.29
CA LEU A 41 15.25 -5.11 12.98
C LEU A 41 14.01 -5.58 12.25
N ASP A 42 13.05 -6.05 13.00
CA ASP A 42 11.73 -6.35 12.47
C ASP A 42 11.08 -5.10 11.89
N GLN A 43 10.47 -5.24 10.75
CA GLN A 43 9.82 -4.17 10.00
C GLN A 43 8.32 -4.43 9.90
N SER A 44 7.55 -3.37 9.88
CA SER A 44 6.13 -3.40 9.51
C SER A 44 5.96 -2.78 8.14
N LEU A 45 5.29 -3.51 7.25
CA LEU A 45 4.99 -3.08 5.89
C LEU A 45 3.49 -2.76 5.77
N TRP A 46 3.20 -1.54 5.36
CA TRP A 46 1.86 -1.01 5.15
C TRP A 46 1.64 -0.74 3.68
N ILE A 47 0.41 -0.89 3.22
CA ILE A 47 -0.02 -0.36 1.94
C ILE A 47 -0.61 1.03 2.18
N ALA A 48 -0.15 2.00 1.42
CA ALA A 48 -0.67 3.36 1.45
C ALA A 48 -1.58 3.58 0.24
N LEU A 49 -2.78 4.08 0.49
CA LEU A 49 -3.79 4.31 -0.55
C LEU A 49 -4.28 5.75 -0.45
N ARG A 50 -4.29 6.45 -1.57
CA ARG A 50 -4.92 7.78 -1.69
C ARG A 50 -6.05 7.73 -2.68
N HIS A 51 -7.21 8.22 -2.28
CA HIS A 51 -8.37 8.37 -3.15
C HIS A 51 -9.06 9.70 -2.94
N ASP A 52 -9.86 10.10 -3.89
CA ASP A 52 -10.74 11.27 -3.79
C ASP A 52 -12.17 10.86 -3.40
N GLN A 53 -13.09 11.83 -3.45
CA GLN A 53 -14.50 11.62 -3.12
C GLN A 53 -15.26 10.82 -4.20
N ASP A 54 -14.66 10.61 -5.37
CA ASP A 54 -15.28 9.86 -6.47
C ASP A 54 -15.10 8.34 -6.30
N TYR A 55 -14.30 7.91 -5.32
CA TYR A 55 -14.18 6.48 -5.00
C TYR A 55 -15.55 5.93 -4.55
N PRO A 56 -16.13 4.94 -5.28
CA PRO A 56 -17.55 4.63 -5.12
C PRO A 56 -17.86 3.55 -4.07
N PHE A 57 -16.85 3.02 -3.38
CA PHE A 57 -17.02 1.90 -2.45
C PHE A 57 -16.59 2.24 -1.04
N SER A 58 -17.13 1.51 -0.05
CA SER A 58 -16.73 1.61 1.36
C SER A 58 -15.55 0.70 1.72
N ASN A 59 -15.11 -0.15 0.81
CA ASN A 59 -14.02 -1.10 1.00
C ASN A 59 -13.16 -1.23 -0.26
N ILE A 60 -12.04 -1.91 -0.14
CA ILE A 60 -11.19 -2.26 -1.28
C ILE A 60 -10.68 -3.69 -1.15
N PHE A 61 -10.63 -4.39 -2.28
CA PHE A 61 -9.99 -5.70 -2.40
C PHE A 61 -8.71 -5.57 -3.20
N LEU A 62 -7.62 -6.09 -2.65
CA LEU A 62 -6.30 -6.06 -3.27
C LEU A 62 -5.73 -7.47 -3.36
N ILE A 63 -4.94 -7.71 -4.40
CA ILE A 63 -4.07 -8.88 -4.48
C ILE A 63 -2.65 -8.36 -4.48
N THR A 64 -1.82 -8.90 -3.61
CA THR A 64 -0.41 -8.56 -3.51
C THR A 64 0.46 -9.74 -3.81
N THR A 65 1.59 -9.50 -4.46
CA THR A 65 2.67 -10.47 -4.56
C THR A 65 3.95 -9.87 -3.99
N LEU A 66 4.57 -10.58 -3.07
CA LEU A 66 5.88 -10.21 -2.53
C LEU A 66 6.90 -11.27 -2.95
N SER A 67 7.80 -10.87 -3.84
CA SER A 67 8.86 -11.73 -4.34
C SER A 67 10.12 -11.54 -3.51
N HIS A 68 10.61 -12.61 -2.94
CA HIS A 68 11.81 -12.63 -2.12
C HIS A 68 13.06 -12.77 -3.01
N PRO A 69 14.22 -12.28 -2.58
CA PRO A 69 15.47 -12.42 -3.32
C PRO A 69 15.89 -13.87 -3.61
N ASN A 70 15.42 -14.82 -2.81
CA ASN A 70 15.67 -16.26 -2.99
C ASN A 70 14.79 -16.92 -4.07
N GLY A 71 13.90 -16.13 -4.72
CA GLY A 71 12.98 -16.61 -5.75
C GLY A 71 11.62 -17.06 -5.25
N SER A 72 11.38 -17.12 -3.92
CA SER A 72 10.05 -17.41 -3.39
C SER A 72 9.11 -16.24 -3.57
N VAL A 73 7.84 -16.51 -3.84
CA VAL A 73 6.77 -15.52 -4.03
C VAL A 73 5.62 -15.83 -3.09
N ILE A 74 5.19 -14.83 -2.33
CA ILE A 74 4.02 -14.92 -1.47
C ILE A 74 2.91 -14.07 -2.11
N THR A 75 1.75 -14.68 -2.31
CA THR A 75 0.56 -14.00 -2.82
C THR A 75 -0.49 -13.93 -1.72
N ASP A 76 -1.00 -12.74 -1.46
CA ASP A 76 -2.05 -12.48 -0.48
C ASP A 76 -3.25 -11.82 -1.16
N THR A 77 -4.45 -12.22 -0.74
CA THR A 77 -5.70 -11.52 -1.06
C THR A 77 -6.15 -10.76 0.17
N LEU A 78 -6.31 -9.45 0.02
CA LEU A 78 -6.54 -8.52 1.12
C LEU A 78 -7.88 -7.81 0.94
N SER A 79 -8.57 -7.58 2.04
CA SER A 79 -9.81 -6.80 2.09
C SER A 79 -9.71 -5.77 3.21
N TYR A 80 -9.98 -4.52 2.89
CA TYR A 80 -9.94 -3.43 3.85
C TYR A 80 -11.21 -2.59 3.79
N ASP A 81 -11.73 -2.25 4.95
CA ASP A 81 -12.76 -1.21 5.06
C ASP A 81 -12.10 0.17 4.94
N LEU A 82 -12.64 1.02 4.07
CA LEU A 82 -12.18 2.40 3.88
C LEU A 82 -13.14 3.41 4.49
N ALA A 83 -14.39 3.01 4.72
CA ALA A 83 -15.41 3.85 5.36
C ALA A 83 -16.12 3.09 6.47
N ALA A 84 -16.56 3.83 7.47
CA ALA A 84 -17.42 3.32 8.53
C ALA A 84 -18.86 3.10 8.02
N ALA A 85 -19.70 2.47 8.84
CA ALA A 85 -21.11 2.18 8.51
C ALA A 85 -21.93 3.44 8.21
N ASP A 86 -21.56 4.60 8.79
CA ASP A 86 -22.18 5.91 8.55
C ASP A 86 -21.67 6.62 7.29
N GLY A 87 -20.75 5.99 6.55
CA GLY A 87 -20.14 6.54 5.34
C GLY A 87 -18.92 7.44 5.55
N GLN A 88 -18.49 7.66 6.78
CA GLN A 88 -17.30 8.43 7.06
C GLN A 88 -16.04 7.65 6.67
N TRP A 89 -15.13 8.32 5.97
CA TRP A 89 -13.84 7.73 5.63
C TRP A 89 -12.99 7.47 6.87
N LEU A 90 -12.41 6.28 6.95
CA LEU A 90 -11.52 5.87 8.06
C LEU A 90 -10.11 6.44 7.91
N GLY A 91 -9.74 6.91 6.72
CA GLY A 91 -8.46 7.57 6.46
C GLY A 91 -8.44 9.02 6.90
N SER A 92 -7.34 9.69 6.60
CA SER A 92 -7.11 11.10 6.94
C SER A 92 -7.03 11.96 5.69
N GLY A 93 -7.49 13.20 5.81
CA GLY A 93 -7.40 14.19 4.77
C GLY A 93 -8.73 14.89 4.48
N ASN A 94 -8.65 15.93 3.68
CA ASN A 94 -9.80 16.72 3.25
C ASN A 94 -9.77 16.81 1.72
N GLY A 95 -10.75 16.18 1.05
CA GLY A 95 -10.77 16.05 -0.41
C GLY A 95 -10.01 14.83 -0.90
N ILE A 96 -8.75 14.71 -0.57
CA ILE A 96 -7.93 13.50 -0.79
C ILE A 96 -7.79 12.77 0.54
N ILE A 97 -8.20 11.51 0.57
CA ILE A 97 -8.16 10.66 1.74
C ILE A 97 -7.00 9.70 1.63
N THR A 98 -6.16 9.66 2.65
CA THR A 98 -5.01 8.75 2.75
C THR A 98 -5.28 7.68 3.79
N HIS A 99 -5.12 6.42 3.38
CA HIS A 99 -5.21 5.26 4.27
C HIS A 99 -3.85 4.61 4.42
N GLN A 100 -3.53 4.19 5.65
CA GLN A 100 -2.45 3.25 5.94
C GLN A 100 -3.08 1.90 6.26
N LEU A 101 -2.89 0.93 5.37
CA LEU A 101 -3.51 -0.38 5.45
C LEU A 101 -2.48 -1.41 5.94
N PRO A 102 -2.72 -2.10 7.07
CA PRO A 102 -1.75 -3.05 7.59
C PRO A 102 -1.58 -4.24 6.63
N PHE A 103 -0.33 -4.58 6.31
CA PHE A 103 -0.04 -5.68 5.39
C PHE A 103 0.82 -6.76 6.04
N LYS A 104 2.04 -6.44 6.43
CA LYS A 104 2.93 -7.38 7.13
C LYS A 104 3.47 -6.72 8.38
N LYS A 105 3.48 -7.45 9.49
CA LYS A 105 3.98 -6.97 10.79
C LYS A 105 5.10 -7.88 11.27
N GLY A 106 6.16 -7.28 11.79
CA GLY A 106 7.26 -8.02 12.40
C GLY A 106 8.01 -8.91 11.40
N VAL A 107 8.25 -8.40 10.18
CA VAL A 107 8.95 -9.14 9.13
C VAL A 107 10.42 -8.79 9.13
N SER A 108 11.27 -9.82 9.11
CA SER A 108 12.70 -9.65 8.86
C SER A 108 12.99 -9.71 7.37
N PHE A 109 13.66 -8.69 6.86
CA PHE A 109 14.06 -8.61 5.46
C PHE A 109 15.57 -8.86 5.35
N ASP A 110 15.99 -9.59 4.33
CA ASP A 110 17.39 -9.67 3.95
C ASP A 110 17.81 -8.38 3.26
N SER A 111 18.84 -7.71 3.78
CA SER A 111 19.32 -6.43 3.24
C SER A 111 20.19 -6.56 1.99
N THR A 112 20.57 -7.76 1.60
CA THR A 112 21.54 -7.98 0.51
C THR A 112 20.95 -7.76 -0.88
N LYS A 113 19.67 -7.99 -1.05
CA LYS A 113 18.96 -7.90 -2.33
C LYS A 113 17.55 -7.34 -2.15
N PRO A 114 17.01 -6.65 -3.16
CA PRO A 114 15.66 -6.09 -3.07
C PRO A 114 14.58 -7.16 -3.11
N TYR A 115 13.47 -6.85 -2.44
CA TYR A 115 12.18 -7.54 -2.57
C TYR A 115 11.33 -6.79 -3.59
N GLU A 116 10.54 -7.50 -4.39
CA GLU A 116 9.62 -6.89 -5.33
C GLU A 116 8.19 -7.02 -4.80
N LEU A 117 7.52 -5.89 -4.61
CA LEU A 117 6.12 -5.81 -4.20
C LEU A 117 5.27 -5.40 -5.38
N SER A 118 4.26 -6.20 -5.73
CA SER A 118 3.25 -5.85 -6.73
C SER A 118 1.88 -5.81 -6.05
N ILE A 119 1.09 -4.78 -6.34
CA ILE A 119 -0.24 -4.58 -5.78
C ILE A 119 -1.23 -4.41 -6.93
N TYR A 120 -2.26 -5.27 -6.97
CA TYR A 120 -3.34 -5.26 -7.94
C TYR A 120 -4.65 -4.88 -7.26
N GLN A 121 -5.49 -4.11 -7.93
CA GLN A 121 -6.87 -4.01 -7.51
C GLN A 121 -7.65 -5.27 -7.91
N ALA A 122 -8.58 -5.71 -7.07
CA ALA A 122 -9.43 -6.87 -7.29
C ALA A 122 -10.90 -6.55 -6.98
N VAL A 123 -11.30 -5.31 -7.21
CA VAL A 123 -12.66 -4.83 -6.92
C VAL A 123 -13.64 -5.32 -7.99
N ARG A 124 -14.83 -5.74 -7.55
CA ARG A 124 -15.94 -6.15 -8.41
C ARG A 124 -17.16 -5.31 -8.10
N SER A 125 -17.88 -4.90 -9.13
CA SER A 125 -19.19 -4.29 -8.93
C SER A 125 -20.23 -5.36 -8.56
N LEU A 126 -21.28 -4.92 -7.85
CA LEU A 126 -22.38 -5.79 -7.47
C LEU A 126 -23.01 -6.47 -8.70
N GLY A 127 -23.17 -7.78 -8.64
CA GLY A 127 -23.76 -8.57 -9.72
C GLY A 127 -22.82 -8.94 -10.87
N SER A 128 -21.56 -8.52 -10.83
CA SER A 128 -20.55 -8.89 -11.82
C SER A 128 -19.61 -9.96 -11.26
N GLN A 129 -19.35 -10.99 -12.08
CA GLN A 129 -18.30 -11.97 -11.78
C GLN A 129 -16.91 -11.49 -12.20
N GLU A 130 -16.86 -10.49 -13.08
CA GLU A 130 -15.62 -9.90 -13.55
C GLU A 130 -15.20 -8.72 -12.65
N GLY A 131 -13.89 -8.49 -12.54
CA GLY A 131 -13.35 -7.32 -11.88
C GLY A 131 -13.66 -6.04 -12.64
N MET A 132 -13.61 -4.91 -11.96
CA MET A 132 -13.73 -3.61 -12.61
C MET A 132 -12.53 -3.35 -13.52
N ALA A 133 -12.79 -3.09 -14.81
CA ALA A 133 -11.72 -2.80 -15.77
C ALA A 133 -10.86 -1.61 -15.35
N PHE A 134 -11.49 -0.57 -14.79
CA PHE A 134 -10.87 0.60 -14.19
C PHE A 134 -11.56 0.92 -12.88
N LEU A 135 -10.79 1.02 -11.79
CA LEU A 135 -11.30 1.42 -10.49
C LEU A 135 -11.14 2.94 -10.34
N PRO A 136 -12.26 3.70 -10.38
CA PRO A 136 -12.17 5.16 -10.34
C PRO A 136 -11.86 5.66 -8.93
N GLY A 137 -11.37 6.90 -8.85
CA GLY A 137 -11.18 7.62 -7.59
C GLY A 137 -9.89 7.30 -6.85
N VAL A 138 -9.19 6.22 -7.17
CA VAL A 138 -7.86 5.94 -6.60
C VAL A 138 -6.83 6.76 -7.33
N LEU A 139 -6.14 7.64 -6.60
CA LEU A 139 -5.18 8.60 -7.16
C LEU A 139 -3.76 8.05 -7.16
N SER A 140 -3.36 7.41 -6.06
CA SER A 140 -2.04 6.81 -5.93
C SER A 140 -2.05 5.64 -4.94
N VAL A 141 -1.12 4.74 -5.14
CA VAL A 141 -0.88 3.60 -4.27
C VAL A 141 0.60 3.57 -3.93
N GLY A 142 0.90 3.26 -2.69
CA GLY A 142 2.25 3.21 -2.21
C GLY A 142 2.45 2.18 -1.11
N TYR A 143 3.63 2.21 -0.53
CA TYR A 143 3.97 1.45 0.65
C TYR A 143 4.63 2.33 1.70
N LEU A 144 4.53 1.89 2.94
CA LEU A 144 5.28 2.42 4.06
C LEU A 144 5.96 1.26 4.76
N LEU A 145 7.27 1.33 4.88
CA LEU A 145 8.09 0.36 5.61
C LEU A 145 8.70 1.08 6.80
N GLU A 146 8.42 0.59 7.99
CA GLU A 146 8.91 1.18 9.23
C GLU A 146 9.36 0.12 10.22
N LYS A 147 10.26 0.51 11.13
CA LYS A 147 10.69 -0.38 12.22
C LYS A 147 9.49 -0.73 13.09
N THR A 148 9.32 -2.01 13.39
CA THR A 148 8.32 -2.43 14.36
C THR A 148 8.75 -1.94 15.74
N THR A 149 8.00 -1.00 16.30
CA THR A 149 8.18 -0.60 17.68
C THR A 149 7.63 -1.71 18.57
N SER A 150 8.50 -2.46 19.23
CA SER A 150 8.08 -3.26 20.37
C SER A 150 7.70 -2.26 21.47
N ASN A 151 6.41 -2.14 21.75
CA ASN A 151 5.96 -1.41 22.91
C ASN A 151 6.47 -2.16 24.14
N PRO A 152 7.38 -1.63 24.95
CA PRO A 152 7.76 -2.29 26.18
C PRO A 152 6.52 -2.34 27.08
N LYS A 153 6.14 -3.56 27.49
CA LYS A 153 5.12 -3.76 28.51
C LYS A 153 5.56 -3.13 29.83
#